data_c83d5204e901d65b0352d0719f2bd1a3
#
_entry.id   c83d5204e901d65b0352d0719f2bd1a3
#
_cell.length_a   1.000
_cell.length_b   1.000
_cell.length_c   1.000
_cell.angle_alpha   90.00
_cell.angle_beta   90.00
_cell.angle_gamma   90.00
#
_symmetry.space_group_name_H-M   'P 1'
#
loop_
_entity.id
_entity.type
_entity.pdbx_description
1 polymer ?
#
loop_
_entity_poly.entity_id
_entity_poly.type
_entity_poly.pdbx_seq_one_letter_code
_entity_poly.pdbx_strand_id
1 'polypeptide(L)'
;GVTTADLVVVGAGLSGLWTAVRAKQRRPELDVVLLEGGRIGQSASGRNGGFVAASITHGHPNGIERWPAEFATLQAMGVENLRGIEKTIADYGIDCDYQRSGELQVATEPYQIAHLQEHVELARAHGAEVEFWDAERTRGAVASPLYQGAVHDPEVGIVDPARLCWGLARVAEELGVRIHEHSPAQSLQPSGAGMSVSTYSGRVET
;
A
#
# COMPACT_ATOMS: atom_id res chain seq x y z
N GLY A 1 -24.61 5.44 22.00
CA GLY A 1 -24.86 4.05 22.43
C GLY A 1 -23.58 3.32 22.77
N VAL A 2 -23.70 2.06 23.24
CA VAL A 2 -22.58 1.15 23.46
C VAL A 2 -22.78 -0.05 22.54
N THR A 3 -21.71 -0.47 21.87
CA THR A 3 -21.67 -1.70 21.08
C THR A 3 -20.44 -2.49 21.45
N THR A 4 -20.41 -3.79 21.14
CA THR A 4 -19.27 -4.67 21.40
C THR A 4 -18.68 -5.13 20.07
N ALA A 5 -17.43 -5.53 20.08
CA ALA A 5 -16.71 -6.14 18.98
C ALA A 5 -15.56 -7.00 19.49
N ASP A 6 -15.08 -7.99 18.70
CA ASP A 6 -13.84 -8.71 19.01
C ASP A 6 -12.59 -7.90 18.62
N LEU A 7 -12.74 -7.03 17.60
CA LEU A 7 -11.67 -6.18 17.08
C LEU A 7 -12.23 -4.81 16.69
N VAL A 8 -11.60 -3.76 17.18
CA VAL A 8 -11.87 -2.38 16.74
C VAL A 8 -10.66 -1.87 15.95
N VAL A 9 -10.89 -1.42 14.73
CA VAL A 9 -9.90 -0.76 13.87
C VAL A 9 -10.22 0.72 13.84
N VAL A 10 -9.23 1.57 14.16
CA VAL A 10 -9.38 3.03 14.14
C VAL A 10 -8.68 3.61 12.90
N GLY A 11 -9.47 4.23 12.04
CA GLY A 11 -9.07 4.80 10.76
C GLY A 11 -9.29 3.85 9.59
N ALA A 12 -10.06 4.29 8.58
CA ALA A 12 -10.32 3.58 7.34
C ALA A 12 -9.41 4.05 6.18
N GLY A 13 -8.15 4.35 6.48
CA GLY A 13 -7.10 4.44 5.49
C GLY A 13 -6.70 3.04 4.99
N LEU A 14 -5.76 2.96 4.04
CA LEU A 14 -5.32 1.67 3.47
C LEU A 14 -4.91 0.67 4.57
N SER A 15 -4.14 1.08 5.58
CA SER A 15 -3.72 0.19 6.67
C SER A 15 -4.90 -0.39 7.45
N GLY A 16 -5.90 0.43 7.80
CA GLY A 16 -7.08 -0.03 8.54
C GLY A 16 -7.98 -0.92 7.71
N LEU A 17 -8.24 -0.56 6.45
CA LEU A 17 -9.03 -1.34 5.53
C LEU A 17 -8.39 -2.73 5.28
N TRP A 18 -7.08 -2.77 4.99
CA TRP A 18 -6.36 -4.03 4.84
C TRP A 18 -6.37 -4.86 6.12
N THR A 19 -6.22 -4.22 7.30
CA THR A 19 -6.30 -4.91 8.60
C THR A 19 -7.66 -5.58 8.77
N ALA A 20 -8.75 -4.86 8.51
CA ALA A 20 -10.11 -5.38 8.64
C ALA A 20 -10.37 -6.54 7.66
N VAL A 21 -10.02 -6.38 6.38
CA VAL A 21 -10.16 -7.42 5.36
C VAL A 21 -9.34 -8.66 5.73
N ARG A 22 -8.07 -8.51 6.10
CA ARG A 22 -7.20 -9.64 6.46
C ARG A 22 -7.64 -10.33 7.75
N ALA A 23 -8.14 -9.60 8.74
CA ALA A 23 -8.71 -10.18 9.96
C ALA A 23 -9.89 -11.11 9.62
N LYS A 24 -10.83 -10.62 8.81
CA LYS A 24 -12.00 -11.41 8.39
C LYS A 24 -11.64 -12.59 7.47
N GLN A 25 -10.64 -12.44 6.59
CA GLN A 25 -10.16 -13.55 5.75
C GLN A 25 -9.54 -14.69 6.57
N ARG A 26 -8.82 -14.34 7.66
CA ARG A 26 -8.17 -15.33 8.54
C ARG A 26 -9.12 -15.92 9.57
N ARG A 27 -10.06 -15.13 10.05
CA ARG A 27 -11.00 -15.48 11.10
C ARG A 27 -12.39 -14.88 10.76
N PRO A 28 -13.16 -15.56 9.88
CA PRO A 28 -14.47 -15.07 9.42
C PRO A 28 -15.49 -14.83 10.55
N GLU A 29 -15.33 -15.52 11.68
CA GLU A 29 -16.22 -15.42 12.84
C GLU A 29 -16.02 -14.11 13.64
N LEU A 30 -14.89 -13.43 13.51
CA LEU A 30 -14.62 -12.20 14.26
C LEU A 30 -15.68 -11.13 13.99
N ASP A 31 -16.19 -10.53 15.04
CA ASP A 31 -16.98 -9.31 14.96
C ASP A 31 -16.04 -8.10 14.91
N VAL A 32 -15.95 -7.46 13.74
CA VAL A 32 -15.00 -6.37 13.46
C VAL A 32 -15.75 -5.06 13.27
N VAL A 33 -15.35 -4.03 14.03
CA VAL A 33 -15.80 -2.65 13.86
C VAL A 33 -14.64 -1.80 13.35
N LEU A 34 -14.88 -1.01 12.31
CA LEU A 34 -13.95 -0.01 11.78
C LEU A 34 -14.54 1.38 11.93
N LEU A 35 -13.81 2.26 12.62
CA LEU A 35 -14.20 3.65 12.89
C LEU A 35 -13.38 4.60 12.01
N GLU A 36 -14.03 5.44 11.22
CA GLU A 36 -13.41 6.46 10.39
C GLU A 36 -13.88 7.86 10.83
N GLY A 37 -12.93 8.77 11.00
CA GLY A 37 -13.23 10.13 11.47
C GLY A 37 -13.92 11.00 10.43
N GLY A 38 -13.63 10.79 9.16
CA GLY A 38 -14.23 11.48 8.03
C GLY A 38 -14.96 10.54 7.09
N ARG A 39 -14.56 10.57 5.81
CA ARG A 39 -15.01 9.64 4.76
C ARG A 39 -13.85 8.82 4.24
N ILE A 40 -14.13 7.59 3.89
CA ILE A 40 -13.15 6.68 3.30
C ILE A 40 -12.61 7.26 1.99
N GLY A 41 -11.27 7.22 1.83
CA GLY A 41 -10.59 7.75 0.66
C GLY A 41 -10.44 9.28 0.63
N GLN A 42 -10.97 10.02 1.61
CA GLN A 42 -10.91 11.49 1.63
C GLN A 42 -9.56 12.06 2.08
N SER A 43 -8.77 11.29 2.84
CA SER A 43 -7.47 11.70 3.38
C SER A 43 -6.30 11.15 2.54
N ALA A 44 -5.09 11.08 3.09
CA ALA A 44 -3.85 10.72 2.39
C ALA A 44 -3.94 9.41 1.59
N SER A 45 -4.67 8.41 2.10
CA SER A 45 -4.82 7.11 1.42
C SER A 45 -5.52 7.19 0.06
N GLY A 46 -6.44 8.13 -0.13
CA GLY A 46 -7.12 8.33 -1.42
C GLY A 46 -6.57 9.52 -2.24
N ARG A 47 -5.47 10.16 -1.81
CA ARG A 47 -4.92 11.37 -2.45
C ARG A 47 -3.45 11.29 -2.80
N ASN A 48 -2.87 10.09 -2.71
CA ASN A 48 -1.49 9.87 -3.12
C ASN A 48 -1.39 9.63 -4.64
N GLY A 49 -0.18 9.42 -5.15
CA GLY A 49 0.07 9.20 -6.58
C GLY A 49 -0.31 7.82 -7.10
N GLY A 50 -0.82 6.92 -6.24
CA GLY A 50 -1.30 5.60 -6.65
C GLY A 50 -0.21 4.56 -6.96
N PHE A 51 1.05 4.84 -6.67
CA PHE A 51 2.12 3.86 -6.86
C PHE A 51 1.99 2.71 -5.87
N VAL A 52 2.05 1.49 -6.40
CA VAL A 52 2.04 0.23 -5.65
C VAL A 52 3.34 -0.51 -5.96
N ALA A 53 4.38 -0.23 -5.18
CA ALA A 53 5.71 -0.80 -5.38
C ALA A 53 5.96 -2.01 -4.48
N ALA A 54 6.78 -2.95 -4.96
CA ALA A 54 7.23 -4.10 -4.17
C ALA A 54 8.23 -3.74 -3.06
N SER A 55 8.60 -2.48 -2.92
CA SER A 55 9.57 -2.03 -1.91
C SER A 55 8.91 -1.68 -0.58
N ILE A 56 9.33 -2.35 0.49
CA ILE A 56 8.98 -2.00 1.88
C ILE A 56 10.07 -1.19 2.58
N THR A 57 11.12 -0.80 1.85
CA THR A 57 12.32 -0.11 2.35
C THR A 57 12.57 1.25 1.70
N HIS A 58 11.60 1.80 0.96
CA HIS A 58 11.77 3.02 0.15
C HIS A 58 12.87 2.91 -0.92
N GLY A 59 12.83 1.85 -1.72
CA GLY A 59 13.75 1.58 -2.81
C GLY A 59 14.96 0.74 -2.40
N HIS A 60 15.61 0.17 -3.41
CA HIS A 60 16.73 -0.75 -3.22
C HIS A 60 17.94 -0.10 -2.52
N PRO A 61 18.41 1.09 -2.93
CA PRO A 61 19.59 1.70 -2.28
C PRO A 61 19.40 1.92 -0.79
N ASN A 62 18.26 2.46 -0.38
CA ASN A 62 17.97 2.69 1.03
C ASN A 62 17.84 1.38 1.83
N GLY A 63 17.25 0.36 1.23
CA GLY A 63 17.14 -0.96 1.87
C GLY A 63 18.49 -1.63 2.08
N ILE A 64 19.34 -1.60 1.07
CA ILE A 64 20.68 -2.18 1.11
C ILE A 64 21.59 -1.44 2.12
N GLU A 65 21.51 -0.10 2.14
CA GLU A 65 22.31 0.71 3.08
C GLU A 65 21.91 0.47 4.53
N ARG A 66 20.60 0.40 4.82
CA ARG A 66 20.10 0.33 6.21
C ARG A 66 20.00 -1.09 6.76
N TRP A 67 19.70 -2.05 5.91
CA TRP A 67 19.45 -3.45 6.31
C TRP A 67 20.15 -4.44 5.38
N PRO A 68 21.48 -4.35 5.21
CA PRO A 68 22.20 -5.17 4.23
C PRO A 68 22.05 -6.67 4.45
N ALA A 69 21.98 -7.12 5.69
CA ALA A 69 21.84 -8.55 6.01
C ALA A 69 20.42 -9.08 5.78
N GLU A 70 19.39 -8.25 5.97
CA GLU A 70 17.99 -8.61 5.85
C GLU A 70 17.40 -8.26 4.49
N PHE A 71 18.12 -7.50 3.66
CA PHE A 71 17.55 -6.89 2.46
C PHE A 71 16.90 -7.90 1.50
N ALA A 72 17.52 -9.07 1.29
CA ALA A 72 16.95 -10.10 0.44
C ALA A 72 15.58 -10.61 0.96
N THR A 73 15.46 -10.74 2.28
CA THR A 73 14.18 -11.13 2.93
C THR A 73 13.14 -10.01 2.78
N LEU A 74 13.53 -8.76 3.03
CA LEU A 74 12.64 -7.60 2.90
C LEU A 74 12.17 -7.42 1.46
N GLN A 75 13.04 -7.62 0.48
CA GLN A 75 12.70 -7.60 -0.94
C GLN A 75 11.67 -8.69 -1.29
N ALA A 76 11.90 -9.93 -0.86
CA ALA A 76 10.96 -11.02 -1.08
C ALA A 76 9.58 -10.74 -0.45
N MET A 77 9.55 -10.19 0.78
CA MET A 77 8.31 -9.78 1.44
C MET A 77 7.59 -8.67 0.68
N GLY A 78 8.33 -7.72 0.09
CA GLY A 78 7.77 -6.65 -0.73
C GLY A 78 7.09 -7.19 -1.99
N VAL A 79 7.75 -8.11 -2.70
CA VAL A 79 7.20 -8.78 -3.89
C VAL A 79 5.97 -9.63 -3.53
N GLU A 80 6.02 -10.38 -2.44
CA GLU A 80 4.87 -11.16 -1.94
C GLU A 80 3.68 -10.23 -1.61
N ASN A 81 3.96 -9.10 -0.94
CA ASN A 81 2.93 -8.11 -0.63
C ASN A 81 2.27 -7.54 -1.89
N LEU A 82 3.05 -7.15 -2.90
CA LEU A 82 2.52 -6.65 -4.17
C LEU A 82 1.61 -7.70 -4.83
N ARG A 83 2.06 -8.95 -4.93
CA ARG A 83 1.25 -10.06 -5.45
C ARG A 83 -0.03 -10.30 -4.63
N GLY A 84 0.05 -10.13 -3.30
CA GLY A 84 -1.10 -10.22 -2.41
C GLY A 84 -2.14 -9.11 -2.64
N ILE A 85 -1.69 -7.90 -2.97
CA ILE A 85 -2.55 -6.77 -3.36
C ILE A 85 -3.22 -7.09 -4.70
N GLU A 86 -2.46 -7.45 -5.72
CA GLU A 86 -2.96 -7.83 -7.06
C GLU A 86 -4.02 -8.93 -6.97
N LYS A 87 -3.70 -9.99 -6.23
CA LYS A 87 -4.61 -11.10 -6.02
C LYS A 87 -5.92 -10.63 -5.37
N THR A 88 -5.87 -9.77 -4.37
CA THR A 88 -7.07 -9.27 -3.69
C THR A 88 -7.91 -8.40 -4.63
N ILE A 89 -7.27 -7.52 -5.42
CA ILE A 89 -7.96 -6.71 -6.43
C ILE A 89 -8.72 -7.62 -7.41
N ALA A 90 -8.06 -8.68 -7.91
CA ALA A 90 -8.66 -9.63 -8.85
C ALA A 90 -9.76 -10.48 -8.22
N ASP A 91 -9.51 -11.09 -7.04
CA ASP A 91 -10.43 -12.00 -6.37
C ASP A 91 -11.76 -11.33 -6.03
N TYR A 92 -11.73 -10.07 -5.63
CA TYR A 92 -12.92 -9.30 -5.24
C TYR A 92 -13.44 -8.34 -6.31
N GLY A 93 -12.84 -8.34 -7.51
CA GLY A 93 -13.25 -7.46 -8.59
C GLY A 93 -13.22 -5.98 -8.18
N ILE A 94 -12.14 -5.53 -7.55
CA ILE A 94 -11.99 -4.12 -7.16
C ILE A 94 -11.65 -3.29 -8.38
N ASP A 95 -12.58 -2.45 -8.81
CA ASP A 95 -12.40 -1.51 -9.92
C ASP A 95 -11.61 -0.28 -9.46
N CYS A 96 -10.28 -0.34 -9.52
CA CYS A 96 -9.37 0.72 -9.11
C CYS A 96 -8.35 1.09 -10.19
N ASP A 97 -8.64 0.80 -11.46
CA ASP A 97 -7.76 1.07 -12.60
C ASP A 97 -6.33 0.53 -12.39
N TYR A 98 -6.20 -0.64 -11.73
CA TYR A 98 -4.89 -1.24 -11.49
C TYR A 98 -4.19 -1.60 -12.80
N GLN A 99 -2.95 -1.15 -12.94
CA GLN A 99 -2.07 -1.51 -14.06
C GLN A 99 -0.67 -1.84 -13.53
N ARG A 100 -0.16 -3.04 -13.91
CA ARG A 100 1.24 -3.42 -13.66
C ARG A 100 2.11 -2.86 -14.77
N SER A 101 2.39 -1.54 -14.76
CA SER A 101 3.10 -0.84 -15.82
C SER A 101 4.61 -0.76 -15.62
N GLY A 102 5.10 -1.10 -14.42
CA GLY A 102 6.44 -0.77 -13.97
C GLY A 102 6.61 0.72 -13.67
N GLU A 103 7.83 1.08 -13.29
CA GLU A 103 8.25 2.45 -13.01
C GLU A 103 9.53 2.78 -13.81
N LEU A 104 9.64 4.03 -14.24
CA LEU A 104 10.87 4.57 -14.83
C LEU A 104 11.44 5.66 -13.92
N GLN A 105 12.58 5.40 -13.32
CA GLN A 105 13.39 6.43 -12.66
C GLN A 105 14.31 7.05 -13.70
N VAL A 106 13.99 8.26 -14.17
CA VAL A 106 14.65 8.88 -15.34
C VAL A 106 15.83 9.76 -14.96
N ALA A 107 16.87 9.76 -15.81
CA ALA A 107 17.94 10.75 -15.82
C ALA A 107 17.58 11.86 -16.81
N THR A 108 17.69 13.11 -16.37
CA THR A 108 17.54 14.31 -17.21
C THR A 108 18.87 15.00 -17.44
N GLU A 109 19.92 14.64 -16.68
CA GLU A 109 21.26 15.20 -16.75
C GLU A 109 22.32 14.09 -16.94
N PRO A 110 23.41 14.34 -17.68
CA PRO A 110 24.42 13.32 -17.98
C PRO A 110 25.06 12.68 -16.75
N TYR A 111 25.28 13.45 -15.68
CA TYR A 111 25.91 12.93 -14.46
C TYR A 111 25.04 11.90 -13.73
N GLN A 112 23.72 11.89 -13.96
CA GLN A 112 22.81 10.95 -13.32
C GLN A 112 22.93 9.54 -13.91
N ILE A 113 23.42 9.39 -15.14
CA ILE A 113 23.51 8.10 -15.83
C ILE A 113 24.38 7.10 -15.05
N ALA A 114 25.56 7.53 -14.60
CA ALA A 114 26.45 6.66 -13.83
C ALA A 114 25.76 6.16 -12.54
N HIS A 115 25.06 7.03 -11.83
CA HIS A 115 24.31 6.65 -10.62
C HIS A 115 23.18 5.66 -10.89
N LEU A 116 22.47 5.81 -12.02
CA LEU A 116 21.42 4.86 -12.39
C LEU A 116 22.00 3.50 -12.76
N GLN A 117 23.14 3.46 -13.44
CA GLN A 117 23.84 2.21 -13.76
C GLN A 117 24.35 1.49 -12.50
N GLU A 118 24.99 2.23 -11.58
CA GLU A 118 25.39 1.71 -10.27
C GLU A 118 24.20 1.17 -9.47
N HIS A 119 23.06 1.88 -9.50
CA HIS A 119 21.82 1.41 -8.88
C HIS A 119 21.38 0.06 -9.46
N VAL A 120 21.36 -0.09 -10.78
CA VAL A 120 20.98 -1.36 -11.43
C VAL A 120 21.91 -2.50 -11.05
N GLU A 121 23.24 -2.27 -11.07
CA GLU A 121 24.23 -3.27 -10.68
C GLU A 121 24.01 -3.71 -9.22
N LEU A 122 23.88 -2.74 -8.31
CA LEU A 122 23.66 -2.99 -6.90
C LEU A 122 22.34 -3.74 -6.63
N ALA A 123 21.25 -3.32 -7.23
CA ALA A 123 19.95 -3.93 -7.04
C ALA A 123 19.93 -5.37 -7.59
N ARG A 124 20.52 -5.62 -8.78
CA ARG A 124 20.65 -6.95 -9.38
C ARG A 124 21.51 -7.89 -8.54
N ALA A 125 22.60 -7.40 -7.95
CA ALA A 125 23.44 -8.18 -7.05
C ALA A 125 22.64 -8.70 -5.82
N HIS A 126 21.52 -8.06 -5.50
CA HIS A 126 20.62 -8.44 -4.41
C HIS A 126 19.30 -9.07 -4.89
N GLY A 127 19.23 -9.49 -6.15
CA GLY A 127 18.11 -10.26 -6.69
C GLY A 127 16.91 -9.46 -7.22
N ALA A 128 17.06 -8.12 -7.40
CA ALA A 128 16.01 -7.32 -8.02
C ALA A 128 16.03 -7.43 -9.56
N GLU A 129 14.86 -7.43 -10.17
CA GLU A 129 14.69 -7.52 -11.62
C GLU A 129 14.58 -6.12 -12.26
N VAL A 130 15.58 -5.27 -12.05
CA VAL A 130 15.63 -3.91 -12.62
C VAL A 130 16.51 -3.87 -13.87
N GLU A 131 16.22 -2.94 -14.78
CA GLU A 131 16.99 -2.75 -16.02
C GLU A 131 17.40 -1.29 -16.21
N PHE A 132 18.63 -1.08 -16.73
CA PHE A 132 18.99 0.21 -17.28
C PHE A 132 18.49 0.32 -18.73
N TRP A 133 17.77 1.40 -19.04
CA TRP A 133 17.34 1.77 -20.37
C TRP A 133 18.16 3.00 -20.83
N ASP A 134 18.69 2.92 -22.03
CA ASP A 134 19.36 4.06 -22.67
C ASP A 134 18.36 5.15 -23.08
N ALA A 135 18.89 6.26 -23.63
CA ALA A 135 18.08 7.39 -24.05
C ALA A 135 17.07 7.03 -25.14
N GLU A 136 17.44 6.17 -26.09
CA GLU A 136 16.58 5.79 -27.20
C GLU A 136 15.37 4.99 -26.70
N ARG A 137 15.62 3.94 -25.90
CA ARG A 137 14.58 3.11 -25.31
C ARG A 137 13.68 3.90 -24.37
N THR A 138 14.27 4.78 -23.55
CA THR A 138 13.52 5.61 -22.58
C THR A 138 12.59 6.58 -23.31
N ARG A 139 13.09 7.28 -24.36
CA ARG A 139 12.28 8.20 -25.14
C ARG A 139 11.22 7.50 -26.00
N GLY A 140 11.46 6.26 -26.39
CA GLY A 140 10.47 5.43 -27.06
C GLY A 140 9.28 5.08 -26.18
N ALA A 141 9.50 4.93 -24.86
CA ALA A 141 8.44 4.66 -23.89
C ALA A 141 7.72 5.93 -23.45
N VAL A 142 8.47 7.02 -23.21
CA VAL A 142 7.92 8.31 -22.78
C VAL A 142 8.54 9.43 -23.60
N ALA A 143 7.76 10.02 -24.48
CA ALA A 143 8.20 11.03 -25.44
C ALA A 143 8.62 12.33 -24.76
N SER A 144 9.87 12.39 -24.29
CA SER A 144 10.48 13.59 -23.72
C SER A 144 11.93 13.73 -24.21
N PRO A 145 12.30 14.87 -24.83
CA PRO A 145 13.68 15.09 -25.29
C PRO A 145 14.68 15.23 -24.13
N LEU A 146 14.23 15.45 -22.90
CA LEU A 146 15.07 15.63 -21.72
C LEU A 146 15.60 14.31 -21.18
N TYR A 147 14.93 13.18 -21.46
CA TYR A 147 15.28 11.88 -20.88
C TYR A 147 16.52 11.29 -21.55
N GLN A 148 17.55 11.05 -20.76
CA GLN A 148 18.85 10.55 -21.20
C GLN A 148 19.08 9.07 -20.87
N GLY A 149 18.21 8.49 -20.07
CA GLY A 149 18.19 7.11 -19.67
C GLY A 149 17.28 6.92 -18.47
N ALA A 150 17.03 5.66 -18.11
CA ALA A 150 16.21 5.33 -16.95
C ALA A 150 16.62 4.00 -16.31
N VAL A 151 16.26 3.82 -15.04
CA VAL A 151 16.07 2.50 -14.45
C VAL A 151 14.61 2.12 -14.61
N HIS A 152 14.35 0.96 -15.17
CA HIS A 152 13.04 0.34 -15.22
C HIS A 152 12.91 -0.70 -14.12
N ASP A 153 11.91 -0.55 -13.25
CA ASP A 153 11.52 -1.54 -12.24
C ASP A 153 10.14 -2.11 -12.62
N PRO A 154 10.05 -3.41 -12.99
CA PRO A 154 8.79 -4.05 -13.36
C PRO A 154 7.90 -4.39 -12.16
N GLU A 155 8.45 -4.36 -10.92
CA GLU A 155 7.73 -4.71 -9.70
C GLU A 155 6.97 -3.51 -9.12
N VAL A 156 6.39 -2.69 -10.00
CA VAL A 156 5.58 -1.52 -9.64
C VAL A 156 4.29 -1.50 -10.47
N GLY A 157 3.18 -1.27 -9.79
CA GLY A 157 1.89 -0.98 -10.40
C GLY A 157 1.40 0.43 -10.08
N ILE A 158 0.31 0.81 -10.71
CA ILE A 158 -0.41 2.06 -10.45
C ILE A 158 -1.90 1.78 -10.27
N VAL A 159 -2.55 2.53 -9.37
CA VAL A 159 -3.98 2.45 -9.09
C VAL A 159 -4.60 3.84 -8.99
N ASP A 160 -5.92 3.93 -9.12
CA ASP A 160 -6.68 5.02 -8.50
C ASP A 160 -6.78 4.74 -6.99
N PRO A 161 -6.08 5.50 -6.13
CA PRO A 161 -6.02 5.20 -4.70
C PRO A 161 -7.34 5.40 -3.97
N ALA A 162 -8.21 6.31 -4.43
CA ALA A 162 -9.52 6.50 -3.85
C ALA A 162 -10.44 5.33 -4.17
N ARG A 163 -10.45 4.87 -5.44
CA ARG A 163 -11.21 3.69 -5.85
C ARG A 163 -10.72 2.41 -5.15
N LEU A 164 -9.42 2.28 -4.91
CA LEU A 164 -8.89 1.17 -4.12
C LEU A 164 -9.42 1.21 -2.67
N CYS A 165 -9.42 2.38 -2.03
CA CYS A 165 -9.99 2.53 -0.68
C CYS A 165 -11.47 2.15 -0.65
N TRP A 166 -12.28 2.63 -1.59
CA TRP A 166 -13.72 2.31 -1.66
C TRP A 166 -13.96 0.84 -1.97
N GLY A 167 -13.16 0.25 -2.86
CA GLY A 167 -13.21 -1.18 -3.16
C GLY A 167 -12.90 -2.05 -1.95
N LEU A 168 -11.86 -1.71 -1.19
CA LEU A 168 -11.52 -2.42 0.05
C LEU A 168 -12.58 -2.25 1.13
N ALA A 169 -13.22 -1.08 1.23
CA ALA A 169 -14.33 -0.86 2.16
C ALA A 169 -15.53 -1.74 1.80
N ARG A 170 -15.92 -1.78 0.53
CA ARG A 170 -16.97 -2.70 0.04
C ARG A 170 -16.64 -4.15 0.39
N VAL A 171 -15.42 -4.60 0.12
CA VAL A 171 -14.97 -5.96 0.48
C VAL A 171 -15.05 -6.21 1.98
N ALA A 172 -14.63 -5.25 2.80
CA ALA A 172 -14.73 -5.36 4.25
C ALA A 172 -16.18 -5.53 4.71
N GLU A 173 -17.12 -4.74 4.18
CA GLU A 173 -18.56 -4.85 4.47
C GLU A 173 -19.14 -6.19 3.99
N GLU A 174 -18.80 -6.66 2.78
CA GLU A 174 -19.20 -7.98 2.28
C GLU A 174 -18.71 -9.14 3.17
N LEU A 175 -17.54 -8.98 3.80
CA LEU A 175 -17.00 -9.91 4.78
C LEU A 175 -17.61 -9.75 6.18
N GLY A 176 -18.51 -8.78 6.38
CA GLY A 176 -19.23 -8.55 7.64
C GLY A 176 -18.50 -7.59 8.61
N VAL A 177 -17.62 -6.72 8.13
CA VAL A 177 -17.08 -5.62 8.94
C VAL A 177 -18.13 -4.52 9.06
N ARG A 178 -18.35 -4.02 10.26
CA ARG A 178 -19.21 -2.86 10.51
C ARG A 178 -18.38 -1.58 10.40
N ILE A 179 -18.61 -0.79 9.36
CA ILE A 179 -17.89 0.46 9.12
C ILE A 179 -18.75 1.65 9.57
N HIS A 180 -18.14 2.55 10.33
CA HIS A 180 -18.76 3.80 10.77
C HIS A 180 -17.91 4.99 10.35
N GLU A 181 -18.35 5.68 9.31
CA GLU A 181 -17.81 6.99 8.92
C GLU A 181 -18.28 8.10 9.87
N HIS A 182 -17.66 9.27 9.80
CA HIS A 182 -17.94 10.43 10.67
C HIS A 182 -17.93 10.09 12.18
N SER A 183 -17.10 9.10 12.55
CA SER A 183 -16.98 8.56 13.89
C SER A 183 -15.56 8.68 14.45
N PRO A 184 -15.02 9.91 14.60
CA PRO A 184 -13.65 10.10 15.07
C PRO A 184 -13.49 9.55 16.48
N ALA A 185 -12.50 8.67 16.67
CA ALA A 185 -12.13 8.16 17.97
C ALA A 185 -11.60 9.33 18.84
N GLN A 186 -12.21 9.51 20.01
CA GLN A 186 -11.87 10.58 20.96
C GLN A 186 -10.95 10.08 22.08
N SER A 187 -11.14 8.84 22.49
CA SER A 187 -10.32 8.22 23.53
C SER A 187 -10.25 6.72 23.38
N LEU A 188 -9.15 6.16 23.86
CA LEU A 188 -8.91 4.73 23.97
C LEU A 188 -8.53 4.45 25.42
N GLN A 189 -9.27 3.59 26.11
CA GLN A 189 -9.07 3.29 27.51
C GLN A 189 -9.23 1.80 27.79
N PRO A 190 -8.47 1.23 28.74
CA PRO A 190 -8.73 -0.14 29.22
C PRO A 190 -10.15 -0.25 29.80
N SER A 191 -10.83 -1.36 29.49
CA SER A 191 -12.19 -1.67 30.00
C SER A 191 -12.28 -3.17 30.28
N GLY A 192 -12.33 -3.55 31.53
CA GLY A 192 -12.29 -4.97 31.91
C GLY A 192 -11.02 -5.67 31.41
N ALA A 193 -11.17 -6.74 30.65
CA ALA A 193 -10.07 -7.47 30.03
C ALA A 193 -9.71 -6.94 28.62
N GLY A 194 -10.46 -5.98 28.10
CA GLY A 194 -10.32 -5.43 26.75
C GLY A 194 -10.11 -3.91 26.74
N MET A 195 -10.59 -3.28 25.70
CA MET A 195 -10.44 -1.84 25.47
C MET A 195 -11.81 -1.20 25.15
N SER A 196 -11.96 0.07 25.50
CA SER A 196 -13.09 0.90 25.09
C SER A 196 -12.61 2.04 24.21
N VAL A 197 -13.18 2.13 23.01
CA VAL A 197 -12.96 3.24 22.06
C VAL A 197 -14.19 4.12 22.05
N SER A 198 -14.06 5.38 22.48
CA SER A 198 -15.16 6.34 22.51
C SER A 198 -15.15 7.26 21.29
N THR A 199 -16.33 7.57 20.79
CA THR A 199 -16.61 8.57 19.76
C THR A 199 -17.63 9.58 20.30
N TYR A 200 -17.95 10.64 19.55
CA TYR A 200 -19.03 11.56 19.95
C TYR A 200 -20.42 10.90 20.02
N SER A 201 -20.66 9.85 19.22
CA SER A 201 -21.97 9.20 19.10
C SER A 201 -22.15 7.97 20.00
N GLY A 202 -21.04 7.46 20.56
CA GLY A 202 -21.07 6.25 21.39
C GLY A 202 -19.69 5.66 21.61
N ARG A 203 -19.65 4.41 22.06
CA ARG A 203 -18.39 3.69 22.28
C ARG A 203 -18.48 2.24 21.81
N VAL A 204 -17.32 1.69 21.49
CA VAL A 204 -17.14 0.26 21.17
C VAL A 204 -16.27 -0.36 22.24
N GLU A 205 -16.69 -1.50 22.78
CA GLU A 205 -15.95 -2.27 23.79
C GLU A 205 -15.48 -3.61 23.18
N THR A 206 -14.21 -3.99 23.44
CA THR A 206 -13.66 -5.29 23.04
C THR A 206 -13.45 -6.20 24.23
#